data_19974aa8cabb9663c779b8dab4766ebd
#
_entry.id   19974aa8cabb9663c779b8dab4766ebd
#
_cell.length_a   1.000
_cell.length_b   1.000
_cell.length_c   1.000
_cell.angle_alpha   90.00
_cell.angle_beta   90.00
_cell.angle_gamma   90.00
#
_symmetry.space_group_name_H-M   'P 1'
#
loop_
_entity.id
_entity.type
_entity.pdbx_description
1 polymer ?
#
loop_
_entity_poly.entity_id
_entity_poly.type
_entity_poly.pdbx_seq_one_letter_code
_entity_poly.pdbx_strand_id
1 'polypeptide(L)'
;MNLTEWNARLHGLVIFRALLDDDVIAKFVDLTDRMAAVPQNTGAVCDAAASFEAALFEHTTNFGEYLSAAVLEAETVCVRQAAVSEVPPVLQTALDNELDFLQQLCSLTLDELLDAAGAADKLPFLPRWETKAIDLHAAYAQRMSEVGKKGYGMFAKHHVFTVENGQLVPVRYPDPQRLDELPGYEQEREKVIANTRALLAGMPANNVLLYGDAGTGKSSTVKAIANEFAADGLRLVEVKKNQLYQIPDLMDKLAANPLKFILFIDDLSFTANDDNFAALKAILEGSVGGRARNIAVYATSNRRHLIKETLSDRTGDDIHEADTRQELMSLSARFGLTVTFQRPEKARFEVILTELAKQHGIEMPHDELLTKAEAFAIRAGGRSPRVAKQFIEQCAAGVQK
;
A
#
# COMPACT_ATOMS: atom_id res chain seq x y z
N MET A 1 38.75 -5.94 12.52
CA MET A 1 37.84 -6.13 13.67
C MET A 1 37.88 -7.60 14.05
N ASN A 2 37.81 -7.97 15.33
CA ASN A 2 37.80 -9.38 15.74
C ASN A 2 36.34 -9.88 15.90
N LEU A 3 36.15 -11.19 15.95
CA LEU A 3 34.83 -11.82 16.04
C LEU A 3 34.05 -11.37 17.27
N THR A 4 34.69 -11.23 18.43
CA THR A 4 34.06 -10.76 19.67
C THR A 4 33.52 -9.33 19.52
N GLU A 5 34.24 -8.48 18.80
CA GLU A 5 33.83 -7.11 18.54
C GLU A 5 32.64 -7.03 17.57
N TRP A 6 32.64 -7.86 16.50
CA TRP A 6 31.50 -7.96 15.60
C TRP A 6 30.24 -8.40 16.32
N ASN A 7 30.33 -9.45 17.11
CA ASN A 7 29.24 -9.98 17.90
C ASN A 7 28.71 -8.94 18.90
N ALA A 8 29.58 -8.27 19.64
CA ALA A 8 29.20 -7.22 20.59
C ALA A 8 28.49 -6.03 19.90
N ARG A 9 28.96 -5.62 18.71
CA ARG A 9 28.32 -4.53 17.93
C ARG A 9 26.99 -4.93 17.37
N LEU A 10 26.79 -6.18 16.89
CA LEU A 10 25.48 -6.69 16.47
C LEU A 10 24.47 -6.62 17.61
N HIS A 11 24.81 -7.14 18.77
CA HIS A 11 23.95 -7.06 19.97
C HIS A 11 23.76 -5.63 20.49
N GLY A 12 24.71 -4.73 20.18
CA GLY A 12 24.72 -3.32 20.58
C GLY A 12 23.93 -2.39 19.66
N LEU A 13 23.31 -2.86 18.59
CA LEU A 13 22.48 -2.03 17.72
C LEU A 13 21.33 -1.38 18.49
N VAL A 14 21.18 -0.06 18.36
CA VAL A 14 20.16 0.77 19.00
C VAL A 14 19.22 1.37 17.95
N ILE A 15 19.80 2.04 16.93
CA ILE A 15 19.01 2.66 15.84
C ILE A 15 18.39 1.58 14.97
N PHE A 16 19.19 0.60 14.56
CA PHE A 16 18.73 -0.53 13.74
C PHE A 16 18.38 -1.77 14.55
N ARG A 17 17.92 -1.60 15.80
CA ARG A 17 17.58 -2.71 16.70
C ARG A 17 16.59 -3.72 16.10
N ALA A 18 15.60 -3.23 15.36
CA ALA A 18 14.58 -4.06 14.72
C ALA A 18 15.13 -5.01 13.64
N LEU A 19 16.36 -4.80 13.14
CA LEU A 19 17.00 -5.75 12.22
C LEU A 19 17.24 -7.11 12.88
N LEU A 20 17.40 -7.15 14.21
CA LEU A 20 17.62 -8.41 14.93
C LEU A 20 16.36 -9.30 14.99
N ASP A 21 15.19 -8.77 14.64
CA ASP A 21 13.92 -9.51 14.52
C ASP A 21 13.71 -10.08 13.11
N ASP A 22 14.57 -9.71 12.15
CA ASP A 22 14.56 -10.28 10.79
C ASP A 22 15.12 -11.72 10.82
N ASP A 23 14.43 -12.67 10.16
CA ASP A 23 14.78 -14.09 10.24
C ASP A 23 16.21 -14.41 9.75
N VAL A 24 16.64 -13.77 8.65
CA VAL A 24 17.98 -13.97 8.08
C VAL A 24 19.02 -13.36 8.99
N ILE A 25 18.81 -12.12 9.45
CA ILE A 25 19.75 -11.40 10.31
C ILE A 25 19.84 -12.07 11.69
N ALA A 26 18.73 -12.54 12.25
CA ALA A 26 18.73 -13.28 13.51
C ALA A 26 19.58 -14.57 13.44
N LYS A 27 19.49 -15.30 12.31
CA LYS A 27 20.34 -16.48 12.07
C LYS A 27 21.80 -16.13 11.85
N PHE A 28 22.09 -14.98 11.23
CA PHE A 28 23.45 -14.47 11.16
C PHE A 28 24.02 -14.14 12.54
N VAL A 29 23.23 -13.54 13.42
CA VAL A 29 23.60 -13.29 14.83
C VAL A 29 23.88 -14.60 15.55
N ASP A 30 23.00 -15.62 15.45
CA ASP A 30 23.24 -16.95 16.04
C ASP A 30 24.54 -17.59 15.53
N LEU A 31 24.85 -17.45 14.24
CA LEU A 31 26.11 -17.90 13.66
C LEU A 31 27.31 -17.21 14.34
N THR A 32 27.31 -15.90 14.49
CA THR A 32 28.38 -15.16 15.15
C THR A 32 28.50 -15.49 16.65
N ASP A 33 27.37 -15.72 17.34
CA ASP A 33 27.33 -16.18 18.73
C ASP A 33 27.98 -17.53 18.89
N ARG A 34 27.69 -18.53 18.02
CA ARG A 34 28.27 -19.86 18.02
C ARG A 34 29.78 -19.84 17.72
N MET A 35 30.15 -18.96 16.80
CA MET A 35 31.59 -18.80 16.49
C MET A 35 32.36 -18.14 17.63
N ALA A 36 31.76 -17.21 18.37
CA ALA A 36 32.37 -16.53 19.51
C ALA A 36 32.39 -17.37 20.81
N ALA A 37 31.62 -18.45 20.88
CA ALA A 37 31.49 -19.28 22.07
C ALA A 37 32.82 -19.98 22.45
N VAL A 38 33.12 -20.06 23.76
CA VAL A 38 34.30 -20.75 24.27
C VAL A 38 33.84 -21.75 25.35
N PRO A 39 34.11 -23.07 25.16
CA PRO A 39 34.76 -23.72 24.01
C PRO A 39 33.86 -23.71 22.76
N GLN A 40 34.48 -23.58 21.59
CA GLN A 40 33.75 -23.60 20.31
C GLN A 40 33.29 -25.02 19.96
N ASN A 41 32.01 -25.16 19.58
CA ASN A 41 31.46 -26.39 19.07
C ASN A 41 31.33 -26.34 17.54
N THR A 42 32.20 -27.06 16.82
CA THR A 42 32.24 -27.06 15.35
C THR A 42 30.93 -27.52 14.74
N GLY A 43 30.22 -28.50 15.33
CA GLY A 43 28.91 -28.95 14.84
C GLY A 43 27.85 -27.87 14.96
N ALA A 44 27.83 -27.13 16.08
CA ALA A 44 26.88 -26.03 16.27
C ALA A 44 27.17 -24.85 15.33
N VAL A 45 28.44 -24.58 15.02
CA VAL A 45 28.85 -23.55 14.02
C VAL A 45 28.39 -23.98 12.62
N CYS A 46 28.57 -25.25 12.25
CA CYS A 46 28.14 -25.78 10.97
C CYS A 46 26.61 -25.67 10.80
N ASP A 47 25.84 -26.06 11.81
CA ASP A 47 24.38 -25.99 11.80
C ASP A 47 23.88 -24.55 11.68
N ALA A 48 24.46 -23.61 12.44
CA ALA A 48 24.11 -22.20 12.37
C ALA A 48 24.46 -21.58 11.01
N ALA A 49 25.62 -21.91 10.42
CA ALA A 49 26.00 -21.43 9.09
C ALA A 49 25.04 -21.94 8.02
N ALA A 50 24.72 -23.25 8.03
CA ALA A 50 23.77 -23.83 7.09
C ALA A 50 22.34 -23.24 7.25
N SER A 51 21.92 -22.98 8.49
CA SER A 51 20.63 -22.36 8.79
C SER A 51 20.54 -20.91 8.26
N PHE A 52 21.61 -20.15 8.44
CA PHE A 52 21.72 -18.78 7.92
C PHE A 52 21.70 -18.78 6.38
N GLU A 53 22.56 -19.58 5.74
CA GLU A 53 22.65 -19.65 4.28
C GLU A 53 21.34 -20.11 3.64
N ALA A 54 20.68 -21.12 4.22
CA ALA A 54 19.38 -21.59 3.77
C ALA A 54 18.34 -20.46 3.78
N ALA A 55 18.27 -19.69 4.86
CA ALA A 55 17.36 -18.56 4.95
C ALA A 55 17.73 -17.42 3.96
N LEU A 56 19.02 -17.09 3.82
CA LEU A 56 19.48 -16.09 2.87
C LEU A 56 19.13 -16.48 1.43
N PHE A 57 19.38 -17.74 1.04
CA PHE A 57 19.21 -18.24 -0.32
C PHE A 57 17.74 -18.36 -0.75
N GLU A 58 16.80 -18.32 0.19
CA GLU A 58 15.38 -18.13 -0.15
C GLU A 58 15.09 -16.73 -0.75
N HIS A 59 15.98 -15.76 -0.51
CA HIS A 59 15.81 -14.38 -0.97
C HIS A 59 16.85 -13.98 -2.03
N THR A 60 18.13 -14.22 -1.76
CA THR A 60 19.26 -13.86 -2.61
C THR A 60 20.51 -14.65 -2.21
N THR A 61 21.50 -14.75 -3.11
CA THR A 61 22.83 -15.30 -2.76
C THR A 61 23.77 -14.27 -2.15
N ASN A 62 23.39 -12.98 -2.17
CA ASN A 62 24.26 -11.87 -1.75
C ASN A 62 23.79 -11.25 -0.42
N PHE A 63 24.57 -11.52 0.65
CA PHE A 63 24.25 -11.01 1.98
C PHE A 63 24.34 -9.48 2.08
N GLY A 64 25.29 -8.87 1.38
CA GLY A 64 25.42 -7.40 1.38
C GLY A 64 24.22 -6.71 0.74
N GLU A 65 23.66 -7.28 -0.32
CA GLU A 65 22.40 -6.78 -0.94
C GLU A 65 21.22 -6.95 0.01
N TYR A 66 21.09 -8.11 0.65
CA TYR A 66 20.02 -8.37 1.61
C TYR A 66 20.06 -7.38 2.79
N LEU A 67 21.23 -7.29 3.45
CA LEU A 67 21.43 -6.44 4.63
C LEU A 67 21.21 -4.96 4.29
N SER A 68 21.74 -4.49 3.16
CA SER A 68 21.54 -3.10 2.75
C SER A 68 20.07 -2.77 2.47
N ALA A 69 19.35 -3.67 1.82
CA ALA A 69 17.90 -3.51 1.61
C ALA A 69 17.15 -3.44 2.94
N ALA A 70 17.45 -4.34 3.89
CA ALA A 70 16.84 -4.34 5.22
C ALA A 70 17.13 -3.03 5.99
N VAL A 71 18.36 -2.51 5.92
CA VAL A 71 18.75 -1.22 6.54
C VAL A 71 17.99 -0.05 5.93
N LEU A 72 17.90 -0.01 4.59
CA LEU A 72 17.23 1.10 3.88
C LEU A 72 15.70 1.11 4.07
N GLU A 73 15.11 -0.04 4.36
CA GLU A 73 13.67 -0.17 4.58
C GLU A 73 13.27 -0.08 6.06
N ALA A 74 14.24 -0.17 6.97
CA ALA A 74 14.00 -0.20 8.41
C ALA A 74 13.22 1.03 8.91
N GLU A 75 12.23 0.79 9.77
CA GLU A 75 11.56 1.84 10.52
C GLU A 75 12.37 2.19 11.78
N THR A 76 13.22 3.21 11.68
CA THR A 76 14.07 3.66 12.77
C THR A 76 13.54 4.94 13.42
N VAL A 77 14.02 5.23 14.63
CA VAL A 77 13.74 6.50 15.30
C VAL A 77 14.23 7.69 14.46
N CYS A 78 15.38 7.54 13.77
CA CYS A 78 15.93 8.58 12.91
C CYS A 78 15.04 8.87 11.69
N VAL A 79 14.50 7.82 11.05
CA VAL A 79 13.56 7.96 9.92
C VAL A 79 12.28 8.67 10.36
N ARG A 80 11.71 8.27 11.50
CA ARG A 80 10.50 8.91 12.04
C ARG A 80 10.75 10.36 12.43
N GLN A 81 11.90 10.64 13.05
CA GLN A 81 12.26 12.01 13.44
C GLN A 81 12.48 12.91 12.22
N ALA A 82 13.24 12.43 11.23
CA ALA A 82 13.53 13.18 10.00
C ALA A 82 12.27 13.50 9.18
N ALA A 83 11.20 12.70 9.32
CA ALA A 83 9.92 12.97 8.69
C ALA A 83 9.21 14.20 9.25
N VAL A 84 9.56 14.64 10.47
CA VAL A 84 8.86 15.71 11.23
C VAL A 84 9.76 16.90 11.52
N SER A 85 11.05 16.66 11.82
CA SER A 85 12.01 17.70 12.25
C SER A 85 13.45 17.23 12.01
N GLU A 86 14.43 18.08 12.36
CA GLU A 86 15.84 17.68 12.31
C GLU A 86 16.14 16.56 13.31
N VAL A 87 17.01 15.63 12.91
CA VAL A 87 17.49 14.54 13.78
C VAL A 87 18.43 15.10 14.83
N PRO A 88 18.21 14.85 16.13
CA PRO A 88 19.12 15.32 17.20
C PRO A 88 20.56 14.81 17.00
N PRO A 89 21.60 15.61 17.33
CA PRO A 89 22.99 15.24 17.10
C PRO A 89 23.42 13.89 17.72
N VAL A 90 22.87 13.54 18.88
CA VAL A 90 23.16 12.24 19.56
C VAL A 90 22.65 11.08 18.71
N LEU A 91 21.44 11.19 18.14
CA LEU A 91 20.88 10.15 17.26
C LEU A 91 21.63 10.10 15.92
N GLN A 92 22.07 11.25 15.40
CA GLN A 92 22.88 11.29 14.17
C GLN A 92 24.23 10.58 14.38
N THR A 93 24.92 10.84 15.48
CA THR A 93 26.18 10.16 15.81
C THR A 93 25.98 8.64 15.98
N ALA A 94 24.90 8.21 16.63
CA ALA A 94 24.60 6.80 16.78
C ALA A 94 24.29 6.16 15.42
N LEU A 95 23.51 6.83 14.58
CA LEU A 95 23.19 6.41 13.21
C LEU A 95 24.46 6.21 12.37
N ASP A 96 25.36 7.21 12.37
CA ASP A 96 26.58 7.16 11.58
C ASP A 96 27.49 6.00 12.01
N ASN A 97 27.65 5.78 13.33
CA ASN A 97 28.42 4.67 13.87
C ASN A 97 27.84 3.29 13.51
N GLU A 98 26.52 3.16 13.51
CA GLU A 98 25.86 1.90 13.15
C GLU A 98 25.89 1.68 11.62
N LEU A 99 25.76 2.72 10.81
CA LEU A 99 25.93 2.62 9.35
C LEU A 99 27.34 2.21 8.97
N ASP A 100 28.40 2.76 9.61
CA ASP A 100 29.76 2.35 9.41
C ASP A 100 29.98 0.86 9.70
N PHE A 101 29.36 0.38 10.76
CA PHE A 101 29.44 -1.03 11.15
C PHE A 101 28.67 -1.93 10.17
N LEU A 102 27.42 -1.58 9.83
CA LEU A 102 26.60 -2.35 8.91
C LEU A 102 27.19 -2.38 7.50
N GLN A 103 27.84 -1.31 7.07
CA GLN A 103 28.56 -1.26 5.80
C GLN A 103 29.73 -2.27 5.76
N GLN A 104 30.44 -2.44 6.87
CA GLN A 104 31.51 -3.46 6.97
C GLN A 104 30.91 -4.87 6.88
N LEU A 105 29.73 -5.10 7.50
CA LEU A 105 29.05 -6.40 7.41
C LEU A 105 28.56 -6.73 6.00
N CYS A 106 28.16 -5.72 5.19
CA CYS A 106 27.77 -5.95 3.80
C CYS A 106 28.87 -6.58 2.94
N SER A 107 30.16 -6.39 3.31
CA SER A 107 31.29 -6.93 2.60
C SER A 107 31.90 -8.17 3.29
N LEU A 108 31.33 -8.61 4.41
CA LEU A 108 31.87 -9.69 5.22
C LEU A 108 31.60 -11.05 4.59
N THR A 109 32.68 -11.81 4.34
CA THR A 109 32.60 -13.16 3.77
C THR A 109 32.61 -14.24 4.85
N LEU A 110 32.12 -15.45 4.50
CA LEU A 110 32.22 -16.61 5.40
C LEU A 110 33.68 -16.96 5.72
N ASP A 111 34.59 -16.84 4.75
CA ASP A 111 35.98 -17.14 4.96
C ASP A 111 36.64 -16.22 6.03
N GLU A 112 36.35 -14.92 5.97
CA GLU A 112 36.80 -13.97 6.99
C GLU A 112 36.24 -14.28 8.39
N LEU A 113 34.99 -14.73 8.48
CA LEU A 113 34.37 -15.17 9.75
C LEU A 113 35.03 -16.46 10.27
N LEU A 114 35.22 -17.46 9.39
CA LEU A 114 35.84 -18.73 9.75
C LEU A 114 37.31 -18.55 10.18
N ASP A 115 38.06 -17.67 9.49
CA ASP A 115 39.43 -17.31 9.85
C ASP A 115 39.46 -16.64 11.24
N ALA A 116 38.58 -15.66 11.47
CA ALA A 116 38.48 -14.98 12.77
C ALA A 116 38.09 -15.93 13.92
N ALA A 117 37.33 -17.00 13.60
CA ALA A 117 36.92 -18.04 14.54
C ALA A 117 37.93 -19.17 14.70
N GLY A 118 39.04 -19.21 13.90
CA GLY A 118 39.99 -20.33 13.86
C GLY A 118 39.34 -21.65 13.40
N ALA A 119 38.36 -21.58 12.50
CA ALA A 119 37.58 -22.72 12.03
C ALA A 119 37.66 -22.95 10.51
N ALA A 120 38.49 -22.21 9.78
CA ALA A 120 38.58 -22.27 8.31
C ALA A 120 38.93 -23.69 7.80
N ASP A 121 39.88 -24.35 8.40
CA ASP A 121 40.27 -25.72 8.02
C ASP A 121 39.21 -26.81 8.36
N LYS A 122 38.27 -26.49 9.23
CA LYS A 122 37.28 -27.46 9.76
C LYS A 122 36.01 -27.52 8.92
N LEU A 123 35.67 -26.46 8.19
CA LEU A 123 34.41 -26.30 7.49
C LEU A 123 34.55 -25.87 6.02
N PRO A 124 35.42 -26.54 5.22
CA PRO A 124 35.70 -26.18 3.83
C PRO A 124 34.51 -26.48 2.88
N PHE A 125 33.58 -27.33 3.30
CA PHE A 125 32.43 -27.81 2.50
C PHE A 125 31.21 -26.90 2.58
N LEU A 126 31.18 -25.91 3.49
CA LEU A 126 30.06 -24.99 3.56
C LEU A 126 29.98 -24.14 2.29
N PRO A 127 28.77 -23.86 1.75
CA PRO A 127 28.60 -22.90 0.69
C PRO A 127 29.18 -21.54 1.08
N ARG A 128 29.33 -20.66 0.11
CA ARG A 128 29.82 -19.29 0.31
C ARG A 128 28.74 -18.34 -0.22
N TRP A 129 28.25 -17.44 0.64
CA TRP A 129 27.43 -16.34 0.15
C TRP A 129 28.27 -15.31 -0.59
N GLU A 130 27.64 -14.59 -1.50
CA GLU A 130 28.23 -13.48 -2.21
C GLU A 130 28.15 -12.21 -1.36
N THR A 131 29.07 -11.29 -1.60
CA THR A 131 29.10 -9.97 -0.96
C THR A 131 29.18 -8.87 -2.01
N LYS A 132 28.78 -7.66 -1.62
CA LYS A 132 28.87 -6.49 -2.47
C LYS A 132 29.30 -5.28 -1.65
N ALA A 133 30.36 -4.62 -2.10
CA ALA A 133 30.74 -3.34 -1.53
C ALA A 133 29.67 -2.29 -1.84
N ILE A 134 29.07 -1.72 -0.81
CA ILE A 134 27.99 -0.74 -0.88
C ILE A 134 28.40 0.48 -0.06
N ASP A 135 28.27 1.66 -0.62
CA ASP A 135 28.32 2.90 0.17
C ASP A 135 26.95 3.09 0.85
N LEU A 136 26.85 2.54 2.06
CA LEU A 136 25.62 2.52 2.82
C LEU A 136 25.23 3.92 3.32
N HIS A 137 26.19 4.80 3.60
CA HIS A 137 25.94 6.19 3.97
C HIS A 137 25.31 6.96 2.81
N ALA A 138 25.87 6.89 1.61
CA ALA A 138 25.31 7.55 0.44
C ALA A 138 23.92 7.00 0.10
N ALA A 139 23.75 5.67 0.14
CA ALA A 139 22.47 5.02 -0.11
C ALA A 139 21.42 5.41 0.93
N TYR A 140 21.78 5.48 2.21
CA TYR A 140 20.88 5.90 3.29
C TYR A 140 20.51 7.38 3.19
N ALA A 141 21.47 8.27 2.90
CA ALA A 141 21.21 9.68 2.69
C ALA A 141 20.26 9.91 1.51
N GLN A 142 20.46 9.23 0.39
CA GLN A 142 19.53 9.25 -0.74
C GLN A 142 18.14 8.74 -0.31
N ARG A 143 18.09 7.62 0.40
CA ARG A 143 16.84 7.03 0.90
C ARG A 143 16.08 7.99 1.80
N MET A 144 16.78 8.73 2.67
CA MET A 144 16.19 9.74 3.55
C MET A 144 15.62 10.93 2.77
N SER A 145 16.26 11.36 1.69
CA SER A 145 15.74 12.41 0.82
C SER A 145 14.44 12.00 0.10
N GLU A 146 14.23 10.69 -0.09
CA GLU A 146 13.08 10.11 -0.76
C GLU A 146 12.01 9.54 0.20
N VAL A 147 12.18 9.70 1.52
CA VAL A 147 11.28 9.10 2.52
C VAL A 147 9.81 9.54 2.33
N GLY A 148 9.58 10.75 1.86
CA GLY A 148 8.26 11.28 1.53
C GLY A 148 7.58 10.60 0.34
N LYS A 149 8.32 9.85 -0.50
CA LYS A 149 7.81 9.10 -1.64
C LYS A 149 7.82 7.59 -1.38
N LYS A 150 8.92 7.08 -0.85
CA LYS A 150 9.13 5.64 -0.64
C LYS A 150 8.57 5.14 0.69
N GLY A 151 8.40 6.02 1.69
CA GLY A 151 7.97 5.63 3.03
C GLY A 151 9.04 4.82 3.78
N TYR A 152 8.68 4.17 4.87
CA TYR A 152 9.52 3.29 5.68
C TYR A 152 8.69 2.14 6.27
N GLY A 153 9.36 1.11 6.79
CA GLY A 153 8.69 -0.07 7.35
C GLY A 153 7.78 -0.74 6.31
N MET A 154 6.56 -1.10 6.72
CA MET A 154 5.59 -1.74 5.82
C MET A 154 5.19 -0.86 4.63
N PHE A 155 5.27 0.47 4.77
CA PHE A 155 4.91 1.40 3.70
C PHE A 155 5.96 1.48 2.59
N ALA A 156 7.19 1.06 2.85
CA ALA A 156 8.22 0.93 1.82
C ALA A 156 7.96 -0.26 0.88
N LYS A 157 7.38 -1.34 1.43
CA LYS A 157 7.14 -2.61 0.71
C LYS A 157 5.77 -2.68 0.05
N HIS A 158 4.77 -2.00 0.62
CA HIS A 158 3.38 -2.10 0.20
C HIS A 158 2.76 -0.72 0.00
N HIS A 159 1.84 -0.62 -0.96
CA HIS A 159 1.11 0.62 -1.23
C HIS A 159 -0.41 0.51 -1.01
N VAL A 160 -0.93 -0.71 -0.80
CA VAL A 160 -2.35 -0.97 -0.47
C VAL A 160 -2.44 -1.71 0.85
N PHE A 161 -3.33 -1.23 1.71
CA PHE A 161 -3.57 -1.75 3.05
C PHE A 161 -5.05 -1.94 3.30
N THR A 162 -5.37 -2.82 4.23
CA THR A 162 -6.70 -2.94 4.84
C THR A 162 -6.59 -2.71 6.34
N VAL A 163 -7.73 -2.57 7.01
CA VAL A 163 -7.80 -2.41 8.47
C VAL A 163 -8.29 -3.73 9.07
N GLU A 164 -7.55 -4.27 10.04
CA GLU A 164 -7.96 -5.43 10.83
C GLU A 164 -7.70 -5.14 12.31
N ASN A 165 -8.75 -5.21 13.13
CA ASN A 165 -8.67 -4.94 14.57
C ASN A 165 -8.00 -3.58 14.91
N GLY A 166 -8.26 -2.54 14.12
CA GLY A 166 -7.68 -1.20 14.31
C GLY A 166 -6.21 -1.07 13.91
N GLN A 167 -5.65 -2.09 13.25
CA GLN A 167 -4.28 -2.07 12.71
C GLN A 167 -4.29 -2.12 11.20
N LEU A 168 -3.26 -1.53 10.59
CA LEU A 168 -3.03 -1.65 9.15
C LEU A 168 -2.41 -3.00 8.83
N VAL A 169 -2.99 -3.67 7.85
CA VAL A 169 -2.48 -4.93 7.30
C VAL A 169 -2.20 -4.76 5.81
N PRO A 170 -0.99 -5.06 5.33
CA PRO A 170 -0.67 -4.91 3.92
C PRO A 170 -1.42 -5.94 3.06
N VAL A 171 -1.92 -5.50 1.92
CA VAL A 171 -2.51 -6.38 0.90
C VAL A 171 -1.37 -6.92 0.04
N ARG A 172 -1.12 -8.23 0.12
CA ARG A 172 0.00 -8.88 -0.61
C ARG A 172 -0.16 -8.82 -2.13
N TYR A 173 -1.39 -8.97 -2.61
CA TYR A 173 -1.73 -9.00 -4.03
C TYR A 173 -2.84 -7.98 -4.31
N PRO A 174 -2.50 -6.67 -4.38
CA PRO A 174 -3.50 -5.66 -4.70
C PRO A 174 -4.00 -5.84 -6.14
N ASP A 175 -5.21 -5.35 -6.41
CA ASP A 175 -5.79 -5.31 -7.75
C ASP A 175 -4.85 -4.51 -8.67
N PRO A 176 -4.29 -5.11 -9.74
CA PRO A 176 -3.29 -4.47 -10.59
C PRO A 176 -3.87 -3.45 -11.58
N GLN A 177 -5.13 -3.04 -11.43
CA GLN A 177 -5.85 -2.15 -12.34
C GLN A 177 -5.05 -0.88 -12.65
N ARG A 178 -4.93 -0.54 -13.93
CA ARG A 178 -4.23 0.65 -14.43
C ARG A 178 -5.22 1.68 -14.97
N LEU A 179 -4.82 2.95 -14.99
CA LEU A 179 -5.65 4.03 -15.53
C LEU A 179 -5.88 3.91 -17.04
N ASP A 180 -4.89 3.46 -17.76
CA ASP A 180 -4.94 3.24 -19.23
C ASP A 180 -5.82 2.03 -19.64
N GLU A 181 -6.14 1.13 -18.71
CA GLU A 181 -7.06 0.01 -18.91
C GLU A 181 -8.53 0.37 -18.68
N LEU A 182 -8.84 1.59 -18.30
CA LEU A 182 -10.19 2.06 -17.97
C LEU A 182 -10.72 3.00 -19.06
N PRO A 183 -11.26 2.50 -20.18
CA PRO A 183 -11.81 3.37 -21.22
C PRO A 183 -13.12 4.02 -20.78
N GLY A 184 -13.38 5.22 -21.31
CA GLY A 184 -14.51 6.07 -20.95
C GLY A 184 -14.38 6.75 -19.59
N TYR A 185 -15.14 7.76 -19.32
CA TYR A 185 -15.13 8.56 -18.07
C TYR A 185 -13.80 9.30 -17.81
N GLU A 186 -13.05 9.64 -18.84
CA GLU A 186 -11.75 10.35 -18.71
C GLU A 186 -11.91 11.69 -17.99
N GLN A 187 -12.97 12.45 -18.31
CA GLN A 187 -13.26 13.74 -17.69
C GLN A 187 -13.61 13.61 -16.19
N GLU A 188 -14.37 12.58 -15.86
CA GLU A 188 -14.75 12.26 -14.50
C GLU A 188 -13.50 11.84 -13.70
N ARG A 189 -12.65 10.97 -14.25
CA ARG A 189 -11.40 10.54 -13.63
C ARG A 189 -10.40 11.67 -13.45
N GLU A 190 -10.25 12.55 -14.44
CA GLU A 190 -9.29 13.66 -14.35
C GLU A 190 -9.55 14.56 -13.15
N LYS A 191 -10.82 14.77 -12.75
CA LYS A 191 -11.17 15.51 -11.52
C LYS A 191 -10.62 14.83 -10.27
N VAL A 192 -10.72 13.50 -10.19
CA VAL A 192 -10.21 12.72 -9.06
C VAL A 192 -8.68 12.71 -9.07
N ILE A 193 -8.07 12.56 -10.25
CA ILE A 193 -6.62 12.60 -10.45
C ILE A 193 -6.06 13.97 -10.04
N ALA A 194 -6.67 15.06 -10.48
CA ALA A 194 -6.25 16.41 -10.12
C ALA A 194 -6.30 16.64 -8.59
N ASN A 195 -7.36 16.17 -7.92
CA ASN A 195 -7.47 16.23 -6.47
C ASN A 195 -6.38 15.39 -5.77
N THR A 196 -6.06 14.21 -6.33
CA THR A 196 -4.99 13.35 -5.80
C THR A 196 -3.61 13.98 -5.98
N ARG A 197 -3.35 14.61 -7.13
CA ARG A 197 -2.11 15.37 -7.36
C ARG A 197 -1.97 16.55 -6.39
N ALA A 198 -3.07 17.23 -6.06
CA ALA A 198 -3.06 18.28 -5.03
C ALA A 198 -2.67 17.71 -3.65
N LEU A 199 -3.22 16.55 -3.26
CA LEU A 199 -2.85 15.85 -2.04
C LEU A 199 -1.34 15.51 -2.02
N LEU A 200 -0.82 14.94 -3.11
CA LEU A 200 0.60 14.59 -3.25
C LEU A 200 1.52 15.81 -3.14
N ALA A 201 1.11 16.92 -3.74
CA ALA A 201 1.82 18.19 -3.66
C ALA A 201 1.71 18.89 -2.29
N GLY A 202 0.99 18.31 -1.31
CA GLY A 202 0.76 18.93 0.00
C GLY A 202 -0.17 20.14 -0.04
N MET A 203 -0.85 20.36 -1.16
CA MET A 203 -1.88 21.38 -1.32
C MET A 203 -3.21 20.92 -0.70
N PRO A 204 -4.14 21.84 -0.41
CA PRO A 204 -5.47 21.45 0.05
C PRO A 204 -6.14 20.50 -0.95
N ALA A 205 -6.50 19.31 -0.49
CA ALA A 205 -7.24 18.32 -1.26
C ALA A 205 -8.57 18.01 -0.58
N ASN A 206 -9.60 17.73 -1.38
CA ASN A 206 -10.92 17.43 -0.88
C ASN A 206 -11.10 15.95 -0.55
N ASN A 207 -12.06 15.64 0.34
CA ASN A 207 -12.66 14.33 0.35
C ASN A 207 -13.50 14.15 -0.92
N VAL A 208 -13.52 12.95 -1.47
CA VAL A 208 -14.12 12.67 -2.78
C VAL A 208 -15.24 11.63 -2.66
N LEU A 209 -16.40 11.96 -3.20
CA LEU A 209 -17.48 11.02 -3.37
C LEU A 209 -17.67 10.70 -4.86
N LEU A 210 -17.42 9.45 -5.24
CA LEU A 210 -17.75 8.92 -6.57
C LEU A 210 -19.10 8.22 -6.47
N TYR A 211 -20.12 8.79 -7.08
CA TYR A 211 -21.43 8.15 -7.07
C TYR A 211 -21.96 7.87 -8.48
N GLY A 212 -22.92 6.98 -8.60
CA GLY A 212 -23.56 6.65 -9.87
C GLY A 212 -23.84 5.15 -10.01
N ASP A 213 -24.23 4.73 -11.21
CA ASP A 213 -24.68 3.37 -11.47
C ASP A 213 -23.61 2.31 -11.16
N ALA A 214 -24.10 1.10 -10.80
CA ALA A 214 -23.19 -0.03 -10.56
C ALA A 214 -22.44 -0.43 -11.84
N GLY A 215 -21.17 -0.83 -11.69
CA GLY A 215 -20.35 -1.31 -12.80
C GLY A 215 -19.79 -0.22 -13.71
N THR A 216 -19.85 1.06 -13.33
CA THR A 216 -19.31 2.20 -14.11
C THR A 216 -17.83 2.50 -13.87
N GLY A 217 -17.14 1.71 -13.02
CA GLY A 217 -15.69 1.84 -12.81
C GLY A 217 -15.28 2.76 -11.65
N LYS A 218 -16.20 3.14 -10.73
CA LYS A 218 -15.89 4.01 -9.58
C LYS A 218 -14.75 3.46 -8.71
N SER A 219 -14.90 2.25 -8.20
CA SER A 219 -13.91 1.60 -7.34
C SER A 219 -12.61 1.31 -8.09
N SER A 220 -12.71 0.87 -9.36
CA SER A 220 -11.56 0.66 -10.24
C SER A 220 -10.75 1.93 -10.46
N THR A 221 -11.42 3.10 -10.56
CA THR A 221 -10.76 4.41 -10.67
C THR A 221 -9.90 4.71 -9.45
N VAL A 222 -10.40 4.48 -8.23
CA VAL A 222 -9.64 4.74 -7.00
C VAL A 222 -8.45 3.79 -6.87
N LYS A 223 -8.64 2.51 -7.19
CA LYS A 223 -7.56 1.50 -7.17
C LYS A 223 -6.48 1.80 -8.21
N ALA A 224 -6.88 2.17 -9.44
CA ALA A 224 -5.95 2.54 -10.50
C ALA A 224 -5.14 3.80 -10.15
N ILE A 225 -5.75 4.81 -9.52
CA ILE A 225 -5.07 6.00 -9.01
C ILE A 225 -4.05 5.62 -7.92
N ALA A 226 -4.39 4.69 -7.03
CA ALA A 226 -3.47 4.23 -6.00
C ALA A 226 -2.23 3.54 -6.59
N ASN A 227 -2.41 2.72 -7.62
CA ASN A 227 -1.32 2.05 -8.32
C ASN A 227 -0.45 3.05 -9.10
N GLU A 228 -1.07 3.99 -9.81
CA GLU A 228 -0.37 5.01 -10.62
C GLU A 228 0.55 5.90 -9.78
N PHE A 229 0.06 6.36 -8.63
CA PHE A 229 0.79 7.31 -7.78
C PHE A 229 1.52 6.66 -6.59
N ALA A 230 1.63 5.33 -6.55
CA ALA A 230 2.35 4.62 -5.49
C ALA A 230 3.82 5.06 -5.39
N ALA A 231 4.49 5.25 -6.54
CA ALA A 231 5.87 5.72 -6.63
C ALA A 231 6.05 7.18 -6.19
N ASP A 232 4.98 7.99 -6.25
CA ASP A 232 4.96 9.38 -5.80
C ASP A 232 4.63 9.54 -4.31
N GLY A 233 4.45 8.42 -3.60
CA GLY A 233 4.22 8.41 -2.16
C GLY A 233 2.75 8.26 -1.75
N LEU A 234 1.86 7.88 -2.67
CA LEU A 234 0.48 7.57 -2.33
C LEU A 234 0.35 6.16 -1.73
N ARG A 235 -0.48 6.06 -0.70
CA ARG A 235 -0.89 4.78 -0.09
C ARG A 235 -2.41 4.72 -0.01
N LEU A 236 -2.97 3.56 -0.31
CA LEU A 236 -4.40 3.29 -0.22
C LEU A 236 -4.68 2.46 1.03
N VAL A 237 -5.62 2.89 1.84
CA VAL A 237 -6.13 2.14 2.99
C VAL A 237 -7.61 1.84 2.75
N GLU A 238 -7.94 0.61 2.43
CA GLU A 238 -9.32 0.18 2.28
C GLU A 238 -9.96 -0.05 3.64
N VAL A 239 -11.10 0.63 3.86
CA VAL A 239 -11.84 0.62 5.12
C VAL A 239 -13.24 0.09 4.87
N LYS A 240 -13.62 -0.96 5.58
CA LYS A 240 -14.99 -1.47 5.56
C LYS A 240 -15.91 -0.56 6.38
N LYS A 241 -17.16 -0.46 5.98
CA LYS A 241 -18.16 0.37 6.65
C LYS A 241 -18.26 0.12 8.16
N ASN A 242 -18.21 -1.13 8.60
CA ASN A 242 -18.26 -1.51 10.01
C ASN A 242 -16.98 -1.20 10.81
N GLN A 243 -15.96 -0.63 10.18
CA GLN A 243 -14.68 -0.27 10.79
C GLN A 243 -14.52 1.26 10.93
N LEU A 244 -15.50 2.05 10.51
CA LEU A 244 -15.42 3.52 10.51
C LEU A 244 -15.10 4.10 11.89
N TYR A 245 -15.56 3.48 12.97
CA TYR A 245 -15.28 3.91 14.35
C TYR A 245 -13.79 3.81 14.76
N GLN A 246 -12.98 3.01 14.03
CA GLN A 246 -11.54 2.83 14.28
C GLN A 246 -10.69 3.88 13.53
N ILE A 247 -11.29 4.60 12.59
CA ILE A 247 -10.57 5.48 11.66
C ILE A 247 -9.95 6.71 12.36
N PRO A 248 -10.58 7.38 13.33
CA PRO A 248 -9.95 8.53 14.00
C PRO A 248 -8.57 8.20 14.58
N ASP A 249 -8.44 7.11 15.34
CA ASP A 249 -7.17 6.68 15.93
C ASP A 249 -6.13 6.32 14.84
N LEU A 250 -6.59 5.75 13.73
CA LEU A 250 -5.73 5.44 12.60
C LEU A 250 -5.24 6.71 11.90
N MET A 251 -6.11 7.69 11.70
CA MET A 251 -5.75 8.99 11.12
C MET A 251 -4.69 9.71 11.95
N ASP A 252 -4.81 9.69 13.27
CA ASP A 252 -3.82 10.30 14.16
C ASP A 252 -2.44 9.65 14.02
N LYS A 253 -2.39 8.32 13.91
CA LYS A 253 -1.13 7.58 13.65
C LYS A 253 -0.54 7.90 12.26
N LEU A 254 -1.39 8.02 11.23
CA LEU A 254 -0.97 8.32 9.88
C LEU A 254 -0.60 9.80 9.67
N ALA A 255 -1.13 10.71 10.47
CA ALA A 255 -0.89 12.14 10.34
C ALA A 255 0.59 12.53 10.46
N ALA A 256 1.36 11.80 11.27
CA ALA A 256 2.80 12.00 11.43
C ALA A 256 3.65 11.35 10.32
N ASN A 257 3.04 10.57 9.42
CA ASN A 257 3.77 9.89 8.34
C ASN A 257 3.99 10.85 7.16
N PRO A 258 5.18 10.86 6.53
CA PRO A 258 5.47 11.77 5.40
C PRO A 258 4.71 11.43 4.12
N LEU A 259 4.21 10.19 4.00
CA LEU A 259 3.44 9.74 2.85
C LEU A 259 2.04 10.35 2.80
N LYS A 260 1.37 10.18 1.67
CA LYS A 260 -0.02 10.59 1.46
C LYS A 260 -0.94 9.38 1.44
N PHE A 261 -2.11 9.53 2.06
CA PHE A 261 -3.04 8.42 2.26
C PHE A 261 -4.41 8.74 1.67
N ILE A 262 -4.97 7.78 0.94
CA ILE A 262 -6.39 7.74 0.61
C ILE A 262 -7.04 6.70 1.52
N LEU A 263 -7.94 7.12 2.40
CA LEU A 263 -8.84 6.23 3.12
C LEU A 263 -10.01 5.92 2.19
N PHE A 264 -10.09 4.70 1.72
CA PHE A 264 -11.05 4.27 0.70
C PHE A 264 -12.20 3.47 1.31
N ILE A 265 -13.43 3.97 1.14
CA ILE A 265 -14.66 3.34 1.61
C ILE A 265 -15.47 2.95 0.37
N ASP A 266 -15.49 1.65 0.07
CA ASP A 266 -16.22 1.15 -1.10
C ASP A 266 -17.68 0.85 -0.79
N ASP A 267 -18.56 1.10 -1.76
CA ASP A 267 -20.02 0.87 -1.70
C ASP A 267 -20.72 1.46 -0.45
N LEU A 268 -20.42 2.72 -0.16
CA LEU A 268 -20.96 3.43 0.98
C LEU A 268 -22.48 3.65 0.82
N SER A 269 -23.23 3.08 1.75
CA SER A 269 -24.69 3.27 1.85
C SER A 269 -25.13 3.15 3.31
N PHE A 270 -26.09 3.99 3.72
CA PHE A 270 -26.63 4.00 5.08
C PHE A 270 -28.12 3.65 5.08
N THR A 271 -28.59 3.12 6.19
CA THR A 271 -30.00 3.06 6.57
C THR A 271 -30.28 4.16 7.59
N ALA A 272 -31.52 4.50 7.83
CA ALA A 272 -31.93 5.61 8.69
C ALA A 272 -31.33 5.54 10.13
N ASN A 273 -31.06 4.33 10.65
CA ASN A 273 -30.56 4.08 12.00
C ASN A 273 -29.17 3.45 11.99
N ASP A 274 -28.26 3.93 11.15
CA ASP A 274 -26.92 3.35 11.02
C ASP A 274 -25.90 4.11 11.88
N ASP A 275 -25.42 3.50 12.97
CA ASP A 275 -24.44 4.08 13.89
C ASP A 275 -23.13 4.52 13.20
N ASN A 276 -22.83 3.93 12.04
CA ASN A 276 -21.64 4.29 11.26
C ASN A 276 -21.75 5.68 10.61
N PHE A 277 -22.94 6.27 10.55
CA PHE A 277 -23.16 7.61 10.03
C PHE A 277 -22.44 8.68 10.85
N ALA A 278 -22.60 8.63 12.19
CA ALA A 278 -21.94 9.55 13.09
C ALA A 278 -20.40 9.44 13.01
N ALA A 279 -19.88 8.21 12.88
CA ALA A 279 -18.46 7.97 12.71
C ALA A 279 -17.93 8.59 11.39
N LEU A 280 -18.64 8.40 10.27
CA LEU A 280 -18.22 9.02 9.00
C LEU A 280 -18.29 10.56 9.05
N LYS A 281 -19.31 11.11 9.69
CA LYS A 281 -19.43 12.57 9.89
C LYS A 281 -18.20 13.11 10.62
N ALA A 282 -17.80 12.49 11.73
CA ALA A 282 -16.61 12.87 12.50
C ALA A 282 -15.32 12.78 11.65
N ILE A 283 -15.18 11.75 10.83
CA ILE A 283 -14.04 11.56 9.93
C ILE A 283 -13.97 12.69 8.87
N LEU A 284 -15.11 13.05 8.27
CA LEU A 284 -15.15 14.09 7.22
C LEU A 284 -14.98 15.51 7.76
N GLU A 285 -15.44 15.76 8.98
CA GLU A 285 -15.30 17.07 9.66
C GLU A 285 -13.87 17.28 10.19
N GLY A 286 -13.14 16.21 10.45
CA GLY A 286 -11.83 16.21 11.11
C GLY A 286 -11.97 16.15 12.64
N SER A 287 -10.89 15.71 13.30
CA SER A 287 -10.80 15.75 14.78
C SER A 287 -10.63 17.19 15.28
N VAL A 288 -10.82 17.42 16.58
CA VAL A 288 -10.58 18.71 17.26
C VAL A 288 -9.19 19.28 16.99
N GLY A 289 -8.21 18.45 16.63
CA GLY A 289 -6.83 18.81 16.26
C GLY A 289 -6.63 19.34 14.84
N GLY A 290 -7.70 19.43 14.04
CA GLY A 290 -7.62 19.82 12.63
C GLY A 290 -7.49 18.62 11.66
N ARG A 291 -7.74 18.89 10.37
CA ARG A 291 -7.66 17.86 9.31
C ARG A 291 -6.21 17.54 8.98
N ALA A 292 -5.83 16.28 9.03
CA ALA A 292 -4.51 15.83 8.59
C ALA A 292 -4.30 16.17 7.09
N ARG A 293 -3.25 16.93 6.79
CA ARG A 293 -2.97 17.44 5.42
C ARG A 293 -2.49 16.35 4.46
N ASN A 294 -2.15 15.21 4.98
CA ASN A 294 -1.65 14.06 4.21
C ASN A 294 -2.69 12.96 4.02
N ILE A 295 -3.94 13.18 4.44
CA ILE A 295 -5.01 12.17 4.35
C ILE A 295 -6.23 12.76 3.64
N ALA A 296 -6.79 12.00 2.68
CA ALA A 296 -8.08 12.29 2.05
C ALA A 296 -8.97 11.04 2.10
N VAL A 297 -10.28 11.25 2.28
CA VAL A 297 -11.28 10.17 2.27
C VAL A 297 -11.93 10.09 0.90
N TYR A 298 -11.82 8.94 0.26
CA TYR A 298 -12.51 8.65 -1.01
C TYR A 298 -13.57 7.59 -0.76
N ALA A 299 -14.78 7.88 -1.17
CA ALA A 299 -15.89 6.95 -1.04
C ALA A 299 -16.56 6.70 -2.38
N THR A 300 -17.04 5.47 -2.59
CA THR A 300 -17.93 5.17 -3.71
C THR A 300 -19.35 4.92 -3.20
N SER A 301 -20.34 5.23 -4.02
CA SER A 301 -21.73 4.91 -3.73
C SER A 301 -22.51 4.66 -5.02
N ASN A 302 -23.45 3.75 -4.95
CA ASN A 302 -24.40 3.53 -6.04
C ASN A 302 -25.60 4.48 -5.95
N ARG A 303 -25.62 5.42 -4.99
CA ARG A 303 -26.70 6.37 -4.73
C ARG A 303 -26.18 7.77 -4.48
N ARG A 304 -26.85 8.76 -5.03
CA ARG A 304 -26.47 10.17 -4.88
C ARG A 304 -26.53 10.66 -3.43
N HIS A 305 -27.52 10.20 -2.68
CA HIS A 305 -27.81 10.66 -1.32
C HIS A 305 -27.42 9.66 -0.23
N LEU A 306 -26.65 8.61 -0.58
CA LEU A 306 -26.13 7.60 0.36
C LEU A 306 -27.20 6.79 1.13
N ILE A 307 -28.51 6.89 0.76
CA ILE A 307 -29.63 6.28 1.48
C ILE A 307 -30.21 5.08 0.70
N LYS A 308 -30.58 4.03 1.41
CA LYS A 308 -31.50 2.99 0.93
C LYS A 308 -32.94 3.43 1.24
N GLU A 309 -33.72 3.79 0.23
CA GLU A 309 -35.16 3.89 0.36
C GLU A 309 -35.74 2.48 0.36
N THR A 310 -36.42 2.06 1.43
CA THR A 310 -37.23 0.85 1.44
C THR A 310 -38.69 1.21 1.14
N LEU A 311 -39.39 0.33 0.44
CA LEU A 311 -40.84 0.54 0.12
C LEU A 311 -41.72 0.64 1.37
N SER A 312 -41.24 0.15 2.52
CA SER A 312 -41.88 0.26 3.84
C SER A 312 -41.76 1.66 4.45
N ASP A 313 -40.84 2.49 4.01
CA ASP A 313 -40.59 3.84 4.56
C ASP A 313 -41.62 4.85 4.04
N ARG A 314 -42.56 4.42 3.18
CA ARG A 314 -43.64 5.28 2.62
C ARG A 314 -44.90 5.39 3.48
N THR A 315 -44.95 4.74 4.63
CA THR A 315 -46.15 4.70 5.50
C THR A 315 -45.75 4.89 6.97
N GLY A 316 -45.37 6.09 7.39
CA GLY A 316 -45.29 6.41 8.81
C GLY A 316 -44.27 7.49 9.19
N ASP A 317 -44.76 8.56 9.81
CA ASP A 317 -44.03 9.65 10.48
C ASP A 317 -43.08 10.53 9.62
N ASP A 318 -43.70 11.42 8.84
CA ASP A 318 -43.02 12.35 7.90
C ASP A 318 -41.92 13.26 8.51
N ILE A 319 -41.90 13.47 9.82
CA ILE A 319 -41.00 14.44 10.49
C ILE A 319 -39.59 13.82 10.68
N HIS A 320 -39.48 12.59 11.14
CA HIS A 320 -38.22 11.91 11.34
C HIS A 320 -37.50 11.54 10.03
N GLU A 321 -38.27 11.28 8.97
CA GLU A 321 -37.72 11.03 7.63
C GLU A 321 -37.08 12.29 7.00
N ALA A 322 -37.76 13.45 7.17
CA ALA A 322 -37.23 14.72 6.66
C ALA A 322 -35.91 15.11 7.32
N ASP A 323 -35.78 14.94 8.63
CA ASP A 323 -34.56 15.21 9.39
C ASP A 323 -33.43 14.28 8.97
N THR A 324 -33.70 12.99 8.84
CA THR A 324 -32.70 12.00 8.39
C THR A 324 -32.23 12.27 6.96
N ARG A 325 -33.13 12.64 6.05
CA ARG A 325 -32.79 13.03 4.67
C ARG A 325 -31.92 14.29 4.66
N GLN A 326 -32.23 15.28 5.47
CA GLN A 326 -31.47 16.52 5.57
C GLN A 326 -30.07 16.27 6.13
N GLU A 327 -29.92 15.40 7.14
CA GLU A 327 -28.62 15.01 7.67
C GLU A 327 -27.77 14.28 6.65
N LEU A 328 -28.33 13.37 5.87
CA LEU A 328 -27.63 12.60 4.83
C LEU A 328 -27.28 13.46 3.60
N MET A 329 -28.11 14.45 3.26
CA MET A 329 -27.76 15.48 2.27
C MET A 329 -26.60 16.34 2.78
N SER A 330 -26.60 16.68 4.07
CA SER A 330 -25.50 17.36 4.76
C SER A 330 -24.22 16.55 4.73
N LEU A 331 -24.26 15.22 4.85
CA LEU A 331 -23.08 14.36 4.77
C LEU A 331 -22.45 14.36 3.36
N SER A 332 -23.28 14.23 2.32
CA SER A 332 -22.76 14.28 0.94
C SER A 332 -22.16 15.65 0.59
N ALA A 333 -22.67 16.72 1.17
CA ALA A 333 -22.10 18.07 1.03
C ALA A 333 -20.74 18.24 1.71
N ARG A 334 -20.38 17.38 2.69
CA ARG A 334 -19.05 17.39 3.33
C ARG A 334 -17.93 16.77 2.50
N PHE A 335 -18.28 16.01 1.44
CA PHE A 335 -17.35 15.68 0.40
C PHE A 335 -17.13 16.93 -0.47
N GLY A 336 -15.99 17.55 -0.37
CA GLY A 336 -15.68 18.76 -1.13
C GLY A 336 -15.63 18.57 -2.65
N LEU A 337 -15.46 17.33 -3.11
CA LEU A 337 -15.51 16.95 -4.51
C LEU A 337 -16.46 15.77 -4.71
N THR A 338 -17.45 15.97 -5.55
CA THR A 338 -18.41 14.93 -5.94
C THR A 338 -18.32 14.68 -7.43
N VAL A 339 -18.11 13.43 -7.83
CA VAL A 339 -17.96 13.01 -9.23
C VAL A 339 -19.00 11.96 -9.58
N THR A 340 -19.74 12.19 -10.67
CA THR A 340 -20.84 11.33 -11.08
C THR A 340 -20.44 10.39 -12.20
N PHE A 341 -20.64 9.09 -12.00
CA PHE A 341 -20.43 8.03 -12.98
C PHE A 341 -21.79 7.47 -13.43
N GLN A 342 -22.41 8.14 -14.37
CA GLN A 342 -23.70 7.71 -14.91
C GLN A 342 -23.54 6.50 -15.83
N ARG A 343 -24.62 5.71 -15.97
CA ARG A 343 -24.69 4.62 -16.96
C ARG A 343 -24.33 5.17 -18.34
N PRO A 344 -23.47 4.50 -19.11
CA PRO A 344 -23.04 5.02 -20.41
C PRO A 344 -24.20 4.96 -21.42
N GLU A 345 -24.36 6.05 -22.14
CA GLU A 345 -25.19 6.07 -23.33
C GLU A 345 -24.53 5.22 -24.43
N LYS A 346 -25.29 4.94 -25.53
CA LYS A 346 -24.83 4.08 -26.62
C LYS A 346 -23.44 4.49 -27.15
N ALA A 347 -23.23 5.76 -27.43
CA ALA A 347 -21.97 6.27 -27.98
C ALA A 347 -20.78 6.04 -27.03
N ARG A 348 -20.94 6.31 -25.73
CA ARG A 348 -19.89 6.06 -24.71
C ARG A 348 -19.64 4.56 -24.52
N PHE A 349 -20.69 3.73 -24.56
CA PHE A 349 -20.57 2.28 -24.48
C PHE A 349 -19.79 1.70 -25.67
N GLU A 350 -20.03 2.22 -26.88
CA GLU A 350 -19.32 1.87 -28.10
C GLU A 350 -17.83 2.18 -28.00
N VAL A 351 -17.46 3.38 -27.51
CA VAL A 351 -16.05 3.76 -27.26
C VAL A 351 -15.41 2.81 -26.27
N ILE A 352 -16.06 2.53 -25.15
CA ILE A 352 -15.57 1.61 -24.12
C ILE A 352 -15.33 0.22 -24.69
N LEU A 353 -16.29 -0.29 -25.45
CA LEU A 353 -16.24 -1.62 -26.06
C LEU A 353 -15.09 -1.73 -27.07
N THR A 354 -14.96 -0.73 -27.95
CA THR A 354 -13.93 -0.71 -29.00
C THR A 354 -12.53 -0.67 -28.39
N GLU A 355 -12.33 0.14 -27.35
CA GLU A 355 -11.03 0.23 -26.70
C GLU A 355 -10.68 -1.05 -25.91
N LEU A 356 -11.65 -1.65 -25.22
CA LEU A 356 -11.46 -2.94 -24.56
C LEU A 356 -11.16 -4.06 -25.57
N ALA A 357 -11.86 -4.09 -26.73
CA ALA A 357 -11.59 -5.06 -27.78
C ALA A 357 -10.15 -4.94 -28.29
N LYS A 358 -9.66 -3.72 -28.50
CA LYS A 358 -8.28 -3.44 -28.88
C LYS A 358 -7.27 -3.90 -27.82
N GLN A 359 -7.52 -3.57 -26.54
CA GLN A 359 -6.66 -3.98 -25.42
C GLN A 359 -6.54 -5.51 -25.30
N HIS A 360 -7.61 -6.23 -25.61
CA HIS A 360 -7.65 -7.69 -25.53
C HIS A 360 -7.34 -8.40 -26.88
N GLY A 361 -6.99 -7.65 -27.93
CA GLY A 361 -6.65 -8.21 -29.24
C GLY A 361 -7.81 -8.94 -29.94
N ILE A 362 -9.06 -8.46 -29.75
CA ILE A 362 -10.23 -9.05 -30.36
C ILE A 362 -10.34 -8.56 -31.82
N GLU A 363 -10.15 -9.46 -32.74
CA GLU A 363 -10.32 -9.22 -34.19
C GLU A 363 -11.75 -9.59 -34.59
N MET A 364 -12.69 -8.68 -34.44
CA MET A 364 -14.08 -8.82 -34.86
C MET A 364 -14.51 -7.56 -35.64
N PRO A 365 -15.28 -7.69 -36.73
CA PRO A 365 -15.83 -6.54 -37.45
C PRO A 365 -16.62 -5.63 -36.48
N HIS A 366 -16.42 -4.32 -36.60
CA HIS A 366 -16.97 -3.35 -35.66
C HIS A 366 -18.49 -3.46 -35.45
N ASP A 367 -19.24 -3.60 -36.57
CA ASP A 367 -20.70 -3.71 -36.51
C ASP A 367 -21.16 -5.00 -35.81
N GLU A 368 -20.42 -6.09 -36.03
CA GLU A 368 -20.68 -7.38 -35.39
C GLU A 368 -20.40 -7.30 -33.88
N LEU A 369 -19.26 -6.71 -33.52
CA LEU A 369 -18.86 -6.47 -32.12
C LEU A 369 -19.94 -5.70 -31.38
N LEU A 370 -20.42 -4.59 -31.94
CA LEU A 370 -21.46 -3.76 -31.35
C LEU A 370 -22.78 -4.50 -31.22
N THR A 371 -23.22 -5.21 -32.28
CA THR A 371 -24.48 -5.94 -32.26
C THR A 371 -24.49 -7.02 -31.19
N LYS A 372 -23.41 -7.82 -31.11
CA LYS A 372 -23.29 -8.88 -30.10
C LYS A 372 -23.17 -8.32 -28.69
N ALA A 373 -22.40 -7.24 -28.48
CA ALA A 373 -22.25 -6.60 -27.19
C ALA A 373 -23.55 -5.95 -26.70
N GLU A 374 -24.34 -5.32 -27.58
CA GLU A 374 -25.65 -4.78 -27.22
C GLU A 374 -26.63 -5.89 -26.81
N ALA A 375 -26.67 -6.99 -27.56
CA ALA A 375 -27.49 -8.13 -27.20
C ALA A 375 -27.06 -8.74 -25.85
N PHE A 376 -25.75 -8.78 -25.56
CA PHE A 376 -25.22 -9.18 -24.27
C PHE A 376 -25.61 -8.19 -23.16
N ALA A 377 -25.46 -6.89 -23.40
CA ALA A 377 -25.82 -5.85 -22.45
C ALA A 377 -27.31 -5.87 -22.06
N ILE A 378 -28.21 -6.09 -23.00
CA ILE A 378 -29.64 -6.23 -22.74
C ILE A 378 -29.90 -7.39 -21.76
N ARG A 379 -29.26 -8.54 -21.97
CA ARG A 379 -29.38 -9.72 -21.08
C ARG A 379 -28.76 -9.49 -19.71
N ALA A 380 -27.70 -8.70 -19.64
CA ALA A 380 -26.95 -8.39 -18.41
C ALA A 380 -27.54 -7.22 -17.60
N GLY A 381 -28.71 -6.69 -17.97
CA GLY A 381 -29.40 -5.61 -17.25
C GLY A 381 -28.98 -4.19 -17.66
N GLY A 382 -28.28 -4.05 -18.79
CA GLY A 382 -27.97 -2.76 -19.43
C GLY A 382 -26.47 -2.52 -19.67
N ARG A 383 -26.19 -1.42 -20.34
CA ARG A 383 -24.83 -1.02 -20.68
C ARG A 383 -24.05 -0.60 -19.43
N SER A 384 -22.84 -1.10 -19.28
CA SER A 384 -21.85 -0.61 -18.30
C SER A 384 -20.44 -1.05 -18.70
N PRO A 385 -19.36 -0.39 -18.27
CA PRO A 385 -17.99 -0.85 -18.45
C PRO A 385 -17.77 -2.29 -17.99
N ARG A 386 -18.36 -2.69 -16.86
CA ARG A 386 -18.28 -4.08 -16.35
C ARG A 386 -18.88 -5.06 -17.36
N VAL A 387 -20.02 -4.75 -17.93
CA VAL A 387 -20.69 -5.60 -18.92
C VAL A 387 -19.89 -5.66 -20.21
N ALA A 388 -19.32 -4.54 -20.67
CA ALA A 388 -18.42 -4.51 -21.83
C ALA A 388 -17.20 -5.39 -21.59
N LYS A 389 -16.53 -5.26 -20.43
CA LYS A 389 -15.36 -6.09 -20.08
C LYS A 389 -15.71 -7.57 -20.04
N GLN A 390 -16.81 -7.95 -19.38
CA GLN A 390 -17.27 -9.34 -19.35
C GLN A 390 -17.53 -9.92 -20.74
N PHE A 391 -18.12 -9.14 -21.64
CA PHE A 391 -18.34 -9.56 -23.01
C PHE A 391 -17.04 -9.79 -23.75
N ILE A 392 -16.10 -8.86 -23.67
CA ILE A 392 -14.77 -8.96 -24.31
C ILE A 392 -13.97 -10.15 -23.75
N GLU A 393 -13.98 -10.37 -22.44
CA GLU A 393 -13.32 -11.52 -21.80
C GLU A 393 -13.93 -12.86 -22.29
N GLN A 394 -15.25 -12.92 -22.49
CA GLN A 394 -15.90 -14.10 -23.06
C GLN A 394 -15.56 -14.30 -24.55
N CYS A 395 -15.39 -13.23 -25.32
CA CYS A 395 -14.88 -13.32 -26.69
C CYS A 395 -13.44 -13.86 -26.72
N ALA A 396 -12.57 -13.32 -25.87
CA ALA A 396 -11.17 -13.76 -25.74
C ALA A 396 -11.08 -15.25 -25.33
N ALA A 397 -11.97 -15.69 -24.45
CA ALA A 397 -12.06 -17.11 -24.05
C ALA A 397 -12.73 -18.03 -25.08
N GLY A 398 -13.21 -17.51 -26.22
CA GLY A 398 -13.91 -18.28 -27.25
C GLY A 398 -15.31 -18.76 -26.88
N VAL A 399 -15.89 -18.22 -25.78
CA VAL A 399 -17.25 -18.55 -25.29
C VAL A 399 -18.31 -17.83 -26.13
N GLN A 400 -18.02 -16.63 -26.56
CA GLN A 400 -18.83 -15.83 -27.49
C GLN A 400 -18.13 -15.84 -28.86
N LYS A 401 -18.69 -16.58 -29.82
CA LYS A 401 -18.20 -16.63 -31.23
C LYS A 401 -19.00 -15.68 -32.10
#